data_399c1b572bb4ce92c92bc6fb403931d4
#
_entry.id   399c1b572bb4ce92c92bc6fb403931d4
#
_cell.length_a   1.000
_cell.length_b   1.000
_cell.length_c   1.000
_cell.angle_alpha   90.00
_cell.angle_beta   90.00
_cell.angle_gamma   90.00
#
_symmetry.space_group_name_H-M   'P 1'
#
loop_
_entity.id
_entity.type
_entity.pdbx_description
1 polymer ?
#
loop_
_entity_poly.entity_id
_entity_poly.type
_entity_poly.pdbx_seq_one_letter_code
_entity_poly.pdbx_strand_id
1 'polypeptide(L)'
;MKRSAYTKVLKTAMFASVALVAVLVVAFVFYVLAIGVPNISWNLLSTKPSYLSGNIGILPDILNTVYMIVTTLVVVLPFGVAAAVYLTEYAKNKRVVNAIEYAAETLSGVPSIVYGLVGMLFFCQFLGMKTSLLAGSLTLVIMNLPTVMRTTQESLKTVPQSYREGAFGLGAGKWRVIRTVVLPSCVDGIVTSCILSCGRILGESAALLFTAGFAHSLNGYFKALHNAGATLTVALYFYAKDQGEFEVAYAIAAILLVLALVINLAANLAGRRLRERRK
;
A
#
# COMPACT_ATOMS: atom_id res chain seq x y z
N MET A 1 28.23 -36.09 18.88
CA MET A 1 27.07 -35.83 19.77
C MET A 1 26.79 -34.33 20.02
N LYS A 2 27.80 -33.46 20.22
CA LYS A 2 27.59 -32.02 20.49
C LYS A 2 26.86 -31.25 19.34
N ARG A 3 27.10 -31.58 18.06
CA ARG A 3 26.51 -30.90 16.90
C ARG A 3 24.98 -31.14 16.77
N SER A 4 24.50 -32.34 17.12
CA SER A 4 23.07 -32.68 17.08
C SER A 4 22.29 -31.96 18.20
N ALA A 5 22.87 -31.86 19.41
CA ALA A 5 22.27 -31.13 20.52
C ALA A 5 22.19 -29.62 20.22
N TYR A 6 23.25 -29.02 19.68
CA TYR A 6 23.29 -27.63 19.25
C TYR A 6 22.21 -27.32 18.19
N THR A 7 22.08 -28.19 17.17
CA THR A 7 21.04 -28.03 16.13
C THR A 7 19.63 -28.12 16.71
N LYS A 8 19.39 -28.98 17.71
CA LYS A 8 18.09 -29.07 18.39
C LYS A 8 17.79 -27.81 19.17
N VAL A 9 18.73 -27.30 19.97
CA VAL A 9 18.57 -26.02 20.70
C VAL A 9 18.28 -24.87 19.76
N LEU A 10 19.02 -24.77 18.66
CA LEU A 10 18.81 -23.70 17.67
C LEU A 10 17.41 -23.77 17.04
N LYS A 11 16.96 -24.97 16.62
CA LYS A 11 15.61 -25.18 16.09
C LYS A 11 14.53 -24.83 17.10
N THR A 12 14.69 -25.23 18.36
CA THR A 12 13.73 -24.91 19.42
C THR A 12 13.68 -23.40 19.66
N ALA A 13 14.82 -22.71 19.68
CA ALA A 13 14.88 -21.25 19.82
C ALA A 13 14.20 -20.54 18.64
N MET A 14 14.41 -21.02 17.41
CA MET A 14 13.73 -20.48 16.22
C MET A 14 12.21 -20.67 16.31
N PHE A 15 11.72 -21.86 16.65
CA PHE A 15 10.29 -22.11 16.83
C PHE A 15 9.69 -21.28 17.97
N ALA A 16 10.39 -21.15 19.09
CA ALA A 16 9.95 -20.30 20.20
C ALA A 16 9.85 -18.83 19.80
N SER A 17 10.82 -18.31 19.04
CA SER A 17 10.79 -16.93 18.55
C SER A 17 9.62 -16.69 17.59
N VAL A 18 9.38 -17.61 16.65
CA VAL A 18 8.24 -17.53 15.73
C VAL A 18 6.92 -17.61 16.50
N ALA A 19 6.79 -18.54 17.43
CA ALA A 19 5.59 -18.68 18.26
C ALA A 19 5.33 -17.42 19.10
N LEU A 20 6.37 -16.85 19.72
CA LEU A 20 6.27 -15.61 20.48
C LEU A 20 5.73 -14.45 19.64
N VAL A 21 6.32 -14.23 18.45
CA VAL A 21 5.86 -13.17 17.53
C VAL A 21 4.42 -13.42 17.09
N ALA A 22 4.08 -14.67 16.75
CA ALA A 22 2.71 -15.01 16.34
C ALA A 22 1.70 -14.73 17.46
N VAL A 23 2.02 -15.13 18.70
CA VAL A 23 1.17 -14.87 19.87
C VAL A 23 1.00 -13.36 20.11
N LEU A 24 2.08 -12.59 20.05
CA LEU A 24 2.03 -11.14 20.22
C LEU A 24 1.14 -10.46 19.16
N VAL A 25 1.29 -10.86 17.88
CA VAL A 25 0.46 -10.31 16.79
C VAL A 25 -1.01 -10.67 17.00
N VAL A 26 -1.31 -11.94 17.29
CA VAL A 26 -2.69 -12.40 17.53
C VAL A 26 -3.28 -11.71 18.75
N ALA A 27 -2.54 -11.59 19.85
CA ALA A 27 -2.99 -10.92 21.06
C ALA A 27 -3.27 -9.43 20.80
N PHE A 28 -2.41 -8.74 20.03
CA PHE A 28 -2.61 -7.34 19.67
C PHE A 28 -3.85 -7.15 18.80
N VAL A 29 -4.02 -7.97 17.75
CA VAL A 29 -5.21 -7.91 16.89
C VAL A 29 -6.47 -8.20 17.69
N PHE A 30 -6.45 -9.23 18.54
CA PHE A 30 -7.59 -9.57 19.40
C PHE A 30 -7.92 -8.43 20.38
N TYR A 31 -6.91 -7.81 20.99
CA TYR A 31 -7.09 -6.66 21.88
C TYR A 31 -7.77 -5.49 21.19
N VAL A 32 -7.29 -5.10 20.01
CA VAL A 32 -7.87 -4.00 19.23
C VAL A 32 -9.32 -4.32 18.82
N LEU A 33 -9.59 -5.56 18.38
CA LEU A 33 -10.94 -5.97 18.00
C LEU A 33 -11.88 -6.06 19.20
N ALA A 34 -11.42 -6.58 20.34
CA ALA A 34 -12.24 -6.73 21.56
C ALA A 34 -12.72 -5.37 22.11
N ILE A 35 -11.88 -4.33 22.01
CA ILE A 35 -12.26 -2.98 22.43
C ILE A 35 -12.99 -2.22 21.31
N GLY A 36 -12.52 -2.35 20.07
CA GLY A 36 -13.00 -1.54 18.95
C GLY A 36 -14.38 -1.97 18.43
N VAL A 37 -14.64 -3.28 18.31
CA VAL A 37 -15.90 -3.78 17.73
C VAL A 37 -17.15 -3.35 18.50
N PRO A 38 -17.20 -3.38 19.84
CA PRO A 38 -18.36 -2.89 20.60
C PRO A 38 -18.70 -1.43 20.37
N ASN A 39 -17.70 -0.60 20.02
CA ASN A 39 -17.85 0.83 19.80
C ASN A 39 -18.22 1.18 18.33
N ILE A 40 -18.33 0.18 17.45
CA ILE A 40 -18.80 0.39 16.08
C ILE A 40 -20.32 0.48 16.07
N SER A 41 -20.84 1.67 15.85
CA SER A 41 -22.28 1.91 15.64
C SER A 41 -22.57 2.21 14.17
N TRP A 42 -23.83 1.96 13.75
CA TRP A 42 -24.24 2.33 12.39
C TRP A 42 -24.16 3.85 12.18
N ASN A 43 -24.43 4.62 13.23
CA ASN A 43 -24.30 6.07 13.20
C ASN A 43 -22.85 6.50 12.91
N LEU A 44 -21.86 5.90 13.58
CA LEU A 44 -20.43 6.13 13.34
C LEU A 44 -20.04 5.90 11.88
N LEU A 45 -20.53 4.82 11.26
CA LEU A 45 -20.18 4.43 9.90
C LEU A 45 -20.89 5.27 8.82
N SER A 46 -22.13 5.71 9.07
CA SER A 46 -23.00 6.29 8.03
C SER A 46 -23.11 7.81 8.06
N THR A 47 -22.58 8.46 9.10
CA THR A 47 -22.72 9.91 9.25
C THR A 47 -21.39 10.65 9.04
N LYS A 48 -21.52 11.96 8.85
CA LYS A 48 -20.39 12.91 8.90
C LYS A 48 -20.27 13.49 10.31
N PRO A 49 -19.06 13.83 10.77
CA PRO A 49 -18.90 14.48 12.05
C PRO A 49 -19.59 15.85 12.06
N SER A 50 -20.21 16.19 13.18
CA SER A 50 -20.89 17.46 13.40
C SER A 50 -20.67 17.93 14.82
N TYR A 51 -19.91 19.00 14.96
CA TYR A 51 -19.65 19.61 16.27
C TYR A 51 -20.92 20.20 16.91
N LEU A 52 -21.88 20.62 16.07
CA LEU A 52 -23.14 21.22 16.58
C LEU A 52 -24.08 20.18 17.23
N SER A 53 -24.08 18.97 16.70
CA SER A 53 -24.92 17.86 17.20
C SER A 53 -24.17 16.90 18.11
N GLY A 54 -22.89 17.10 18.37
CA GLY A 54 -22.03 16.17 19.11
C GLY A 54 -21.89 14.79 18.43
N ASN A 55 -22.21 14.71 17.12
CA ASN A 55 -22.19 13.45 16.40
C ASN A 55 -20.80 13.17 15.84
N ILE A 56 -20.25 12.02 16.19
CA ILE A 56 -18.98 11.51 15.64
C ILE A 56 -19.30 10.53 14.52
N GLY A 57 -18.97 10.91 13.28
CA GLY A 57 -19.14 10.06 12.11
C GLY A 57 -17.86 10.00 11.28
N ILE A 58 -17.55 8.83 10.72
CA ILE A 58 -16.31 8.59 9.96
C ILE A 58 -16.55 8.25 8.50
N LEU A 59 -17.78 8.39 7.98
CA LEU A 59 -18.11 8.13 6.59
C LEU A 59 -17.19 8.86 5.59
N PRO A 60 -16.91 10.19 5.78
CA PRO A 60 -16.01 10.91 4.91
C PRO A 60 -14.61 10.29 4.88
N ASP A 61 -14.09 9.85 6.04
CA ASP A 61 -12.74 9.31 6.17
C ASP A 61 -12.62 7.93 5.51
N ILE A 62 -13.68 7.12 5.57
CA ILE A 62 -13.78 5.85 4.83
C ILE A 62 -13.70 6.11 3.32
N LEU A 63 -14.51 7.03 2.80
CA LEU A 63 -14.54 7.35 1.38
C LEU A 63 -13.22 7.98 0.91
N ASN A 64 -12.67 8.91 1.67
CA ASN A 64 -11.38 9.52 1.37
C ASN A 64 -10.25 8.47 1.33
N THR A 65 -10.28 7.48 2.23
CA THR A 65 -9.32 6.37 2.23
C THR A 65 -9.43 5.54 0.95
N VAL A 66 -10.65 5.20 0.53
CA VAL A 66 -10.88 4.47 -0.73
C VAL A 66 -10.44 5.30 -1.94
N TYR A 67 -10.78 6.58 -1.97
CA TYR A 67 -10.35 7.49 -3.04
C TYR A 67 -8.82 7.59 -3.14
N MET A 68 -8.15 7.71 -1.99
CA MET A 68 -6.70 7.73 -1.91
C MET A 68 -6.06 6.46 -2.46
N ILE A 69 -6.57 5.28 -2.06
CA ILE A 69 -6.08 3.98 -2.54
C ILE A 69 -6.23 3.89 -4.05
N VAL A 70 -7.43 4.17 -4.57
CA VAL A 70 -7.71 4.06 -6.01
C VAL A 70 -6.82 5.02 -6.79
N THR A 71 -6.74 6.30 -6.40
CA THR A 71 -5.92 7.29 -7.10
C THR A 71 -4.45 6.92 -7.10
N THR A 72 -3.91 6.51 -5.95
CA THR A 72 -2.51 6.12 -5.84
C THR A 72 -2.20 4.90 -6.69
N LEU A 73 -3.04 3.86 -6.65
CA LEU A 73 -2.82 2.62 -7.41
C LEU A 73 -2.94 2.84 -8.92
N VAL A 74 -3.93 3.61 -9.36
CA VAL A 74 -4.11 3.92 -10.79
C VAL A 74 -2.88 4.60 -11.38
N VAL A 75 -2.14 5.36 -10.59
CA VAL A 75 -0.91 6.02 -11.03
C VAL A 75 0.31 5.12 -10.81
N VAL A 76 0.52 4.60 -9.59
CA VAL A 76 1.77 3.91 -9.24
C VAL A 76 1.94 2.57 -9.96
N LEU A 77 0.86 1.81 -10.20
CA LEU A 77 0.97 0.51 -10.85
C LEU A 77 1.46 0.62 -12.30
N PRO A 78 0.86 1.45 -13.18
CA PRO A 78 1.37 1.59 -14.55
C PRO A 78 2.83 2.07 -14.61
N PHE A 79 3.17 3.09 -13.82
CA PHE A 79 4.54 3.63 -13.82
C PHE A 79 5.55 2.65 -13.23
N GLY A 80 5.24 1.99 -12.11
CA GLY A 80 6.10 1.02 -11.48
C GLY A 80 6.33 -0.23 -12.33
N VAL A 81 5.26 -0.76 -12.95
CA VAL A 81 5.36 -1.90 -13.87
C VAL A 81 6.14 -1.51 -15.13
N ALA A 82 5.88 -0.33 -15.72
CA ALA A 82 6.62 0.13 -16.89
C ALA A 82 8.11 0.32 -16.59
N ALA A 83 8.45 0.89 -15.42
CA ALA A 83 9.82 1.02 -14.98
C ALA A 83 10.49 -0.35 -14.79
N ALA A 84 9.82 -1.31 -14.15
CA ALA A 84 10.33 -2.65 -13.96
C ALA A 84 10.59 -3.37 -15.29
N VAL A 85 9.65 -3.28 -16.24
CA VAL A 85 9.81 -3.83 -17.60
C VAL A 85 10.98 -3.17 -18.33
N TYR A 86 11.09 -1.84 -18.25
CA TYR A 86 12.20 -1.13 -18.88
C TYR A 86 13.54 -1.61 -18.33
N LEU A 87 13.70 -1.66 -17.02
CA LEU A 87 14.95 -2.04 -16.36
C LEU A 87 15.33 -3.51 -16.58
N THR A 88 14.34 -4.40 -16.68
CA THR A 88 14.57 -5.85 -16.85
C THR A 88 14.76 -6.24 -18.29
N GLU A 89 13.96 -5.69 -19.21
CA GLU A 89 13.89 -6.16 -20.59
C GLU A 89 14.62 -5.25 -21.60
N TYR A 90 14.67 -3.94 -21.38
CA TYR A 90 15.19 -2.98 -22.34
C TYR A 90 16.56 -2.42 -21.98
N ALA A 91 16.82 -2.18 -20.72
CA ALA A 91 18.03 -1.49 -20.29
C ALA A 91 19.29 -2.34 -20.54
N LYS A 92 20.17 -1.86 -21.44
CA LYS A 92 21.44 -2.53 -21.78
C LYS A 92 22.59 -2.11 -20.86
N ASN A 93 22.55 -0.88 -20.35
CA ASN A 93 23.61 -0.33 -19.53
C ASN A 93 23.43 -0.71 -18.06
N LYS A 94 24.18 -1.69 -17.60
CA LYS A 94 24.17 -2.17 -16.22
C LYS A 94 24.46 -1.07 -15.18
N ARG A 95 25.26 -0.06 -15.53
CA ARG A 95 25.57 1.06 -14.59
C ARG A 95 24.32 1.91 -14.33
N VAL A 96 23.52 2.19 -15.36
CA VAL A 96 22.26 2.93 -15.23
C VAL A 96 21.24 2.12 -14.44
N VAL A 97 21.10 0.82 -14.73
CA VAL A 97 20.20 -0.08 -13.99
C VAL A 97 20.57 -0.08 -12.51
N ASN A 98 21.85 -0.32 -12.18
CA ASN A 98 22.32 -0.35 -10.79
C ASN A 98 22.12 1.01 -10.09
N ALA A 99 22.32 2.12 -10.77
CA ALA A 99 22.11 3.45 -10.20
C ALA A 99 20.63 3.70 -9.85
N ILE A 100 19.71 3.27 -10.73
CA ILE A 100 18.27 3.40 -10.49
C ILE A 100 17.81 2.45 -9.37
N GLU A 101 18.28 1.20 -9.37
CA GLU A 101 17.99 0.24 -8.30
C GLU A 101 18.50 0.74 -6.94
N TYR A 102 19.71 1.28 -6.89
CA TYR A 102 20.27 1.88 -5.67
C TYR A 102 19.48 3.10 -5.19
N ALA A 103 19.09 3.99 -6.11
CA ALA A 103 18.25 5.14 -5.77
C ALA A 103 16.88 4.70 -5.23
N ALA A 104 16.25 3.70 -5.84
CA ALA A 104 14.99 3.15 -5.38
C ALA A 104 15.11 2.50 -3.99
N GLU A 105 16.24 1.82 -3.72
CA GLU A 105 16.53 1.24 -2.41
C GLU A 105 16.69 2.32 -1.34
N THR A 106 17.45 3.36 -1.66
CA THR A 106 17.64 4.51 -0.78
C THR A 106 16.30 5.19 -0.45
N LEU A 107 15.46 5.42 -1.47
CA LEU A 107 14.13 5.98 -1.29
C LEU A 107 13.26 5.10 -0.39
N SER A 108 13.31 3.78 -0.54
CA SER A 108 12.53 2.87 0.33
C SER A 108 12.89 2.96 1.81
N GLY A 109 14.09 3.42 2.14
CA GLY A 109 14.58 3.61 3.50
C GLY A 109 14.24 4.97 4.12
N VAL A 110 13.73 5.92 3.35
CA VAL A 110 13.36 7.26 3.86
C VAL A 110 12.11 7.17 4.75
N PRO A 111 12.13 7.78 5.96
CA PRO A 111 10.95 7.83 6.83
C PRO A 111 9.76 8.53 6.15
N SER A 112 8.53 8.02 6.37
CA SER A 112 7.33 8.55 5.71
C SER A 112 7.04 10.01 6.02
N ILE A 113 7.41 10.48 7.22
CA ILE A 113 7.27 11.89 7.60
C ILE A 113 8.08 12.81 6.69
N VAL A 114 9.27 12.37 6.24
CA VAL A 114 10.11 13.15 5.31
C VAL A 114 9.41 13.24 3.95
N TYR A 115 8.81 12.15 3.47
CA TYR A 115 7.97 12.18 2.28
C TYR A 115 6.80 13.16 2.40
N GLY A 116 6.17 13.21 3.58
CA GLY A 116 5.11 14.16 3.87
C GLY A 116 5.56 15.61 3.80
N LEU A 117 6.69 15.93 4.41
CA LEU A 117 7.26 17.29 4.38
C LEU A 117 7.69 17.70 2.97
N VAL A 118 8.40 16.82 2.26
CA VAL A 118 8.81 17.08 0.87
C VAL A 118 7.59 17.18 -0.04
N GLY A 119 6.60 16.30 0.14
CA GLY A 119 5.34 16.35 -0.61
C GLY A 119 4.55 17.63 -0.37
N MET A 120 4.50 18.10 0.88
CA MET A 120 3.88 19.38 1.22
C MET A 120 4.60 20.54 0.52
N LEU A 121 5.93 20.61 0.60
CA LEU A 121 6.71 21.67 -0.05
C LEU A 121 6.55 21.64 -1.56
N PHE A 122 6.60 20.46 -2.18
CA PHE A 122 6.55 20.33 -3.62
C PHE A 122 5.14 20.41 -4.20
N PHE A 123 4.22 19.55 -3.73
CA PHE A 123 2.86 19.51 -4.29
C PHE A 123 1.99 20.63 -3.77
N CYS A 124 1.96 20.85 -2.45
CA CYS A 124 1.03 21.82 -1.89
C CYS A 124 1.50 23.27 -2.09
N GLN A 125 2.80 23.55 -1.89
CA GLN A 125 3.33 24.92 -1.98
C GLN A 125 3.85 25.25 -3.38
N PHE A 126 4.83 24.52 -3.90
CA PHE A 126 5.49 24.84 -5.17
C PHE A 126 4.55 24.68 -6.37
N LEU A 127 3.79 23.57 -6.45
CA LEU A 127 2.79 23.37 -7.52
C LEU A 127 1.43 24.03 -7.22
N GLY A 128 1.25 24.64 -6.05
CA GLY A 128 0.03 25.38 -5.71
C GLY A 128 -1.22 24.53 -5.53
N MET A 129 -1.07 23.18 -5.37
CA MET A 129 -2.21 22.26 -5.25
C MET A 129 -2.94 22.40 -3.90
N LYS A 130 -2.39 23.17 -2.95
CA LYS A 130 -2.83 23.27 -1.57
C LYS A 130 -2.84 21.89 -0.89
N THR A 131 -3.24 21.82 0.36
CA THR A 131 -3.48 20.57 1.07
C THR A 131 -4.71 19.90 0.46
N SER A 132 -4.52 18.71 -0.13
CA SER A 132 -5.57 18.02 -0.90
C SER A 132 -5.32 16.51 -0.97
N LEU A 133 -6.38 15.72 -1.16
CA LEU A 133 -6.25 14.28 -1.36
C LEU A 133 -5.36 13.95 -2.58
N LEU A 134 -5.37 14.80 -3.61
CA LEU A 134 -4.52 14.60 -4.77
C LEU A 134 -3.03 14.78 -4.44
N ALA A 135 -2.66 15.82 -3.68
CA ALA A 135 -1.29 16.02 -3.22
C ALA A 135 -0.82 14.86 -2.35
N GLY A 136 -1.69 14.38 -1.44
CA GLY A 136 -1.44 13.17 -0.64
C GLY A 136 -1.25 11.92 -1.50
N SER A 137 -2.13 11.69 -2.49
CA SER A 137 -2.03 10.55 -3.40
C SER A 137 -0.74 10.57 -4.22
N LEU A 138 -0.32 11.72 -4.74
CA LEU A 138 0.94 11.84 -5.49
C LEU A 138 2.17 11.63 -4.60
N THR A 139 2.12 12.06 -3.36
CA THR A 139 3.17 11.77 -2.37
C THR A 139 3.27 10.26 -2.12
N LEU A 140 2.12 9.59 -1.94
CA LEU A 140 2.07 8.14 -1.80
C LEU A 140 2.51 7.40 -3.07
N VAL A 141 2.29 7.94 -4.26
CA VAL A 141 2.82 7.38 -5.52
C VAL A 141 4.34 7.33 -5.46
N ILE A 142 5.00 8.44 -5.12
CA ILE A 142 6.47 8.49 -5.03
C ILE A 142 6.97 7.49 -3.98
N MET A 143 6.31 7.41 -2.84
CA MET A 143 6.67 6.52 -1.73
C MET A 143 6.50 5.03 -2.08
N ASN A 144 5.48 4.66 -2.89
CA ASN A 144 5.20 3.28 -3.26
C ASN A 144 5.89 2.83 -4.56
N LEU A 145 6.34 3.76 -5.41
CA LEU A 145 6.95 3.47 -6.70
C LEU A 145 8.13 2.49 -6.61
N PRO A 146 9.09 2.64 -5.67
CA PRO A 146 10.19 1.70 -5.50
C PRO A 146 9.70 0.27 -5.19
N THR A 147 8.70 0.13 -4.34
CA THR A 147 8.15 -1.18 -3.95
C THR A 147 7.51 -1.88 -5.14
N VAL A 148 6.65 -1.17 -5.89
CA VAL A 148 5.98 -1.74 -7.08
C VAL A 148 7.01 -2.11 -8.15
N MET A 149 7.97 -1.24 -8.40
CA MET A 149 9.03 -1.48 -9.38
C MET A 149 9.86 -2.72 -9.01
N ARG A 150 10.35 -2.82 -7.76
CA ARG A 150 11.18 -3.95 -7.32
C ARG A 150 10.44 -5.28 -7.32
N THR A 151 9.26 -5.35 -6.72
CA THR A 151 8.47 -6.58 -6.67
C THR A 151 8.13 -7.08 -8.08
N THR A 152 7.81 -6.14 -8.99
CA THR A 152 7.57 -6.47 -10.40
C THR A 152 8.84 -6.94 -11.09
N GLN A 153 10.01 -6.30 -10.88
CA GLN A 153 11.29 -6.73 -11.42
C GLN A 153 11.67 -8.15 -10.97
N GLU A 154 11.52 -8.43 -9.68
CA GLU A 154 11.79 -9.76 -9.12
C GLU A 154 10.92 -10.82 -9.82
N SER A 155 9.64 -10.52 -9.99
CA SER A 155 8.74 -11.42 -10.73
C SER A 155 9.12 -11.58 -12.21
N LEU A 156 9.54 -10.51 -12.88
CA LEU A 156 10.03 -10.58 -14.27
C LEU A 156 11.29 -11.45 -14.40
N LYS A 157 12.18 -11.40 -13.42
CA LYS A 157 13.41 -12.20 -13.38
C LYS A 157 13.15 -13.71 -13.16
N THR A 158 12.00 -14.10 -12.60
CA THR A 158 11.64 -15.52 -12.41
C THR A 158 11.13 -16.19 -13.69
N VAL A 159 10.75 -15.45 -14.72
CA VAL A 159 10.28 -16.01 -15.99
C VAL A 159 11.45 -16.71 -16.72
N PRO A 160 11.33 -18.02 -17.06
CA PRO A 160 12.40 -18.74 -17.74
C PRO A 160 12.81 -18.09 -19.06
N GLN A 161 14.12 -18.06 -19.33
CA GLN A 161 14.66 -17.49 -20.56
C GLN A 161 14.17 -18.23 -21.81
N SER A 162 13.92 -19.55 -21.69
CA SER A 162 13.38 -20.38 -22.77
C SER A 162 12.03 -19.90 -23.32
N TYR A 163 11.21 -19.27 -22.49
CA TYR A 163 9.93 -18.71 -22.95
C TYR A 163 10.15 -17.52 -23.90
N ARG A 164 11.15 -16.69 -23.60
CA ARG A 164 11.55 -15.56 -24.45
C ARG A 164 12.16 -16.05 -25.76
N GLU A 165 13.08 -16.99 -25.67
CA GLU A 165 13.79 -17.58 -26.83
C GLU A 165 12.83 -18.31 -27.77
N GLY A 166 11.89 -19.10 -27.22
CA GLY A 166 10.85 -19.75 -28.00
C GLY A 166 9.96 -18.77 -28.76
N ALA A 167 9.54 -17.70 -28.12
CA ALA A 167 8.73 -16.67 -28.77
C ALA A 167 9.52 -15.88 -29.82
N PHE A 168 10.80 -15.58 -29.61
CA PHE A 168 11.69 -14.98 -30.62
C PHE A 168 11.92 -15.94 -31.80
N GLY A 169 12.10 -17.24 -31.54
CA GLY A 169 12.25 -18.27 -32.58
C GLY A 169 11.03 -18.37 -33.49
N LEU A 170 9.83 -18.03 -32.98
CA LEU A 170 8.60 -17.92 -33.78
C LEU A 170 8.45 -16.57 -34.51
N GLY A 171 9.49 -15.72 -34.51
CA GLY A 171 9.50 -14.43 -35.18
C GLY A 171 8.78 -13.30 -34.43
N ALA A 172 8.44 -13.45 -33.13
CA ALA A 172 7.80 -12.42 -32.37
C ALA A 172 8.77 -11.26 -32.07
N GLY A 173 8.35 -10.01 -32.31
CA GLY A 173 9.11 -8.82 -31.91
C GLY A 173 9.13 -8.65 -30.38
N LYS A 174 10.14 -7.94 -29.86
CA LYS A 174 10.40 -7.79 -28.42
C LYS A 174 9.18 -7.33 -27.61
N TRP A 175 8.48 -6.29 -28.05
CA TRP A 175 7.27 -5.82 -27.39
C TRP A 175 6.16 -6.87 -27.35
N ARG A 176 6.01 -7.65 -28.43
CA ARG A 176 5.03 -8.74 -28.47
C ARG A 176 5.36 -9.82 -27.44
N VAL A 177 6.64 -10.22 -27.35
CA VAL A 177 7.11 -11.18 -26.33
C VAL A 177 6.81 -10.70 -24.93
N ILE A 178 7.12 -9.43 -24.64
CA ILE A 178 6.85 -8.84 -23.31
C ILE A 178 5.35 -8.87 -23.01
N ARG A 179 4.51 -8.40 -23.92
CA ARG A 179 3.05 -8.26 -23.68
C ARG A 179 2.33 -9.61 -23.63
N THR A 180 2.74 -10.59 -24.43
CA THR A 180 1.99 -11.85 -24.58
C THR A 180 2.57 -13.02 -23.80
N VAL A 181 3.85 -12.97 -23.45
CA VAL A 181 4.55 -14.07 -22.73
C VAL A 181 5.02 -13.61 -21.35
N VAL A 182 5.83 -12.55 -21.28
CA VAL A 182 6.52 -12.18 -20.03
C VAL A 182 5.56 -11.57 -19.03
N LEU A 183 4.84 -10.49 -19.37
CA LEU A 183 3.89 -9.82 -18.45
C LEU A 183 2.79 -10.76 -17.96
N PRO A 184 2.16 -11.59 -18.83
CA PRO A 184 1.22 -12.59 -18.36
C PRO A 184 1.81 -13.62 -17.38
N SER A 185 3.06 -13.96 -17.52
CA SER A 185 3.73 -14.90 -16.60
C SER A 185 4.08 -14.26 -15.23
N CYS A 186 4.06 -12.93 -15.15
CA CYS A 186 4.41 -12.15 -13.95
C CYS A 186 3.19 -11.57 -13.20
N VAL A 187 1.97 -11.93 -13.56
CA VAL A 187 0.76 -11.37 -12.95
C VAL A 187 0.74 -11.54 -11.44
N ASP A 188 1.22 -12.68 -10.94
CA ASP A 188 1.26 -12.94 -9.50
C ASP A 188 2.15 -11.91 -8.75
N GLY A 189 3.28 -11.51 -9.33
CA GLY A 189 4.14 -10.46 -8.76
C GLY A 189 3.52 -9.07 -8.83
N ILE A 190 2.80 -8.74 -9.92
CA ILE A 190 2.08 -7.47 -10.05
C ILE A 190 0.94 -7.40 -9.02
N VAL A 191 0.20 -8.49 -8.82
CA VAL A 191 -0.84 -8.58 -7.78
C VAL A 191 -0.23 -8.45 -6.39
N THR A 192 0.89 -9.10 -6.13
CA THR A 192 1.61 -8.99 -4.87
C THR A 192 2.05 -7.54 -4.62
N SER A 193 2.60 -6.85 -5.63
CA SER A 193 2.98 -5.44 -5.51
C SER A 193 1.78 -4.53 -5.21
N CYS A 194 0.63 -4.81 -5.82
CA CYS A 194 -0.63 -4.11 -5.54
C CYS A 194 -1.06 -4.29 -4.08
N ILE A 195 -1.04 -5.53 -3.57
CA ILE A 195 -1.40 -5.86 -2.18
C ILE A 195 -0.48 -5.13 -1.18
N LEU A 196 0.83 -5.19 -1.41
CA LEU A 196 1.81 -4.51 -0.56
C LEU A 196 1.60 -2.98 -0.57
N SER A 197 1.32 -2.41 -1.73
CA SER A 197 1.02 -0.98 -1.86
C SER A 197 -0.29 -0.61 -1.17
N CYS A 198 -1.35 -1.40 -1.30
CA CYS A 198 -2.61 -1.18 -0.58
C CYS A 198 -2.39 -1.16 0.94
N GLY A 199 -1.65 -2.13 1.47
CA GLY A 199 -1.35 -2.20 2.90
C GLY A 199 -0.58 -0.97 3.38
N ARG A 200 0.40 -0.52 2.61
CA ARG A 200 1.19 0.68 2.92
C ARG A 200 0.37 1.97 2.85
N ILE A 201 -0.51 2.12 1.85
CA ILE A 201 -1.41 3.26 1.71
C ILE A 201 -2.41 3.31 2.87
N LEU A 202 -3.00 2.16 3.23
CA LEU A 202 -3.94 2.06 4.35
C LEU A 202 -3.30 2.41 5.69
N GLY A 203 -2.05 2.04 5.91
CA GLY A 203 -1.33 2.29 7.17
C GLY A 203 -0.68 3.66 7.26
N GLU A 204 -0.69 4.46 6.19
CA GLU A 204 0.04 5.72 6.15
C GLU A 204 -0.76 6.86 6.78
N SER A 205 -0.19 7.48 7.81
CA SER A 205 -0.74 8.69 8.45
C SER A 205 0.23 9.85 8.38
N ALA A 206 1.52 9.63 8.67
CA ALA A 206 2.49 10.70 8.84
C ALA A 206 2.67 11.56 7.59
N ALA A 207 2.80 10.96 6.41
CA ALA A 207 2.91 11.72 5.18
C ALA A 207 1.60 12.46 4.83
N LEU A 208 0.45 11.86 5.14
CA LEU A 208 -0.86 12.41 4.81
C LEU A 208 -1.27 13.59 5.70
N LEU A 209 -0.80 13.64 6.94
CA LEU A 209 -0.99 14.78 7.83
C LEU A 209 -0.56 16.11 7.18
N PHE A 210 0.54 16.09 6.45
CA PHE A 210 1.12 17.27 5.81
C PHE A 210 0.56 17.55 4.41
N THR A 211 0.10 16.53 3.71
CA THR A 211 -0.25 16.63 2.28
C THR A 211 -1.75 16.55 2.00
N ALA A 212 -2.48 15.67 2.69
CA ALA A 212 -3.93 15.49 2.53
C ALA A 212 -4.75 16.29 3.54
N GLY A 213 -4.22 16.49 4.76
CA GLY A 213 -4.85 17.27 5.83
C GLY A 213 -5.87 16.50 6.68
N PHE A 214 -6.64 17.24 7.49
CA PHE A 214 -7.51 16.71 8.56
C PHE A 214 -9.00 16.92 8.30
N ALA A 215 -9.40 17.40 7.13
CA ALA A 215 -10.80 17.77 6.92
C ALA A 215 -11.70 16.54 6.77
N HIS A 216 -12.73 16.44 7.62
CA HIS A 216 -13.75 15.38 7.56
C HIS A 216 -14.90 15.79 6.64
N SER A 217 -14.61 16.12 5.38
CA SER A 217 -15.58 16.60 4.41
C SER A 217 -16.08 15.51 3.49
N LEU A 218 -17.40 15.36 3.42
CA LEU A 218 -18.05 14.42 2.50
C LEU A 218 -18.16 15.07 1.12
N ASN A 219 -17.38 14.61 0.16
CA ASN A 219 -17.36 15.09 -1.21
C ASN A 219 -17.40 13.92 -2.19
N GLY A 220 -17.93 14.15 -3.41
CA GLY A 220 -17.77 13.19 -4.50
C GLY A 220 -16.30 13.11 -4.95
N TYR A 221 -15.93 12.02 -5.62
CA TYR A 221 -14.54 11.66 -5.94
C TYR A 221 -13.69 12.82 -6.49
N PHE A 222 -14.12 13.44 -7.60
CA PHE A 222 -13.35 14.53 -8.24
C PHE A 222 -13.21 15.76 -7.35
N LYS A 223 -14.28 16.12 -6.63
CA LYS A 223 -14.23 17.24 -5.69
C LYS A 223 -13.35 16.93 -4.49
N ALA A 224 -13.41 15.72 -3.99
CA ALA A 224 -12.58 15.25 -2.87
C ALA A 224 -11.08 15.35 -3.19
N LEU A 225 -10.66 14.98 -4.42
CA LEU A 225 -9.27 15.04 -4.84
C LEU A 225 -8.66 16.45 -4.74
N HIS A 226 -9.44 17.50 -4.96
CA HIS A 226 -8.97 18.90 -4.94
C HIS A 226 -9.15 19.58 -3.57
N ASN A 227 -9.69 18.87 -2.59
CA ASN A 227 -9.91 19.40 -1.23
C ASN A 227 -9.11 18.60 -0.21
N ALA A 228 -8.87 19.24 0.93
CA ALA A 228 -8.32 18.56 2.09
C ALA A 228 -9.29 17.46 2.56
N GLY A 229 -8.74 16.32 2.95
CA GLY A 229 -9.52 15.19 3.43
C GLY A 229 -8.72 14.28 4.33
N ALA A 230 -9.26 13.97 5.51
CA ALA A 230 -8.68 12.97 6.40
C ALA A 230 -8.92 11.56 5.85
N THR A 231 -7.90 10.70 5.97
CA THR A 231 -8.07 9.25 5.83
C THR A 231 -8.38 8.62 7.18
N LEU A 232 -8.81 7.36 7.20
CA LEU A 232 -9.09 6.64 8.45
C LEU A 232 -7.89 6.61 9.41
N THR A 233 -6.65 6.49 8.90
CA THR A 233 -5.43 6.52 9.72
C THR A 233 -5.14 7.89 10.29
N VAL A 234 -5.40 8.94 9.52
CA VAL A 234 -5.31 10.34 10.00
C VAL A 234 -6.41 10.61 11.03
N ALA A 235 -7.63 10.15 10.78
CA ALA A 235 -8.75 10.27 11.74
C ALA A 235 -8.46 9.52 13.04
N LEU A 236 -7.93 8.30 12.97
CA LEU A 236 -7.48 7.54 14.14
C LEU A 236 -6.47 8.32 14.98
N TYR A 237 -5.47 8.90 14.35
CA TYR A 237 -4.49 9.74 15.04
C TYR A 237 -5.15 10.95 15.71
N PHE A 238 -6.04 11.65 15.01
CA PHE A 238 -6.74 12.83 15.49
C PHE A 238 -7.64 12.52 16.69
N TYR A 239 -8.49 11.48 16.61
CA TYR A 239 -9.36 11.09 17.70
C TYR A 239 -8.57 10.58 18.92
N ALA A 240 -7.49 9.80 18.71
CA ALA A 240 -6.70 9.28 19.81
C ALA A 240 -5.86 10.36 20.51
N LYS A 241 -5.23 11.27 19.76
CA LYS A 241 -4.22 12.17 20.31
C LYS A 241 -4.77 13.57 20.62
N ASP A 242 -5.55 14.13 19.70
CA ASP A 242 -5.96 15.52 19.81
C ASP A 242 -7.31 15.66 20.55
N GLN A 243 -8.22 14.69 20.39
CA GLN A 243 -9.52 14.71 21.07
C GLN A 243 -9.59 13.83 22.31
N GLY A 244 -8.70 12.85 22.47
CA GLY A 244 -8.74 11.91 23.61
C GLY A 244 -9.89 10.91 23.57
N GLU A 245 -10.57 10.77 22.40
CA GLU A 245 -11.70 9.86 22.17
C GLU A 245 -11.20 8.46 21.82
N PHE A 246 -10.65 7.75 22.83
CA PHE A 246 -10.02 6.44 22.62
C PHE A 246 -11.00 5.37 22.14
N GLU A 247 -12.26 5.41 22.54
CA GLU A 247 -13.27 4.45 22.10
C GLU A 247 -13.48 4.54 20.58
N VAL A 248 -13.59 5.76 20.05
CA VAL A 248 -13.69 6.03 18.61
C VAL A 248 -12.41 5.61 17.89
N ALA A 249 -11.25 5.90 18.47
CA ALA A 249 -9.97 5.51 17.89
C ALA A 249 -9.84 3.97 17.78
N TYR A 250 -10.23 3.21 18.81
CA TYR A 250 -10.26 1.75 18.74
C TYR A 250 -11.28 1.23 17.72
N ALA A 251 -12.45 1.86 17.60
CA ALA A 251 -13.42 1.53 16.56
C ALA A 251 -12.83 1.72 15.16
N ILE A 252 -12.17 2.86 14.90
CA ILE A 252 -11.47 3.12 13.62
C ILE A 252 -10.35 2.11 13.37
N ALA A 253 -9.57 1.77 14.40
CA ALA A 253 -8.50 0.76 14.28
C ALA A 253 -9.07 -0.61 13.90
N ALA A 254 -10.18 -1.04 14.51
CA ALA A 254 -10.86 -2.28 14.16
C ALA A 254 -11.39 -2.25 12.72
N ILE A 255 -11.97 -1.14 12.27
CA ILE A 255 -12.43 -0.96 10.88
C ILE A 255 -11.25 -1.03 9.91
N LEU A 256 -10.12 -0.40 10.22
CA LEU A 256 -8.90 -0.47 9.39
C LEU A 256 -8.38 -1.90 9.25
N LEU A 257 -8.37 -2.68 10.33
CA LEU A 257 -7.98 -4.10 10.29
C LEU A 257 -8.91 -4.91 9.37
N VAL A 258 -10.23 -4.71 9.50
CA VAL A 258 -11.21 -5.39 8.63
C VAL A 258 -11.06 -4.95 7.18
N LEU A 259 -10.90 -3.64 6.94
CA LEU A 259 -10.74 -3.09 5.60
C LEU A 259 -9.45 -3.62 4.93
N ALA A 260 -8.34 -3.69 5.66
CA ALA A 260 -7.10 -4.29 5.18
C ALA A 260 -7.28 -5.76 4.80
N LEU A 261 -7.98 -6.53 5.62
CA LEU A 261 -8.32 -7.93 5.34
C LEU A 261 -9.16 -8.08 4.07
N VAL A 262 -10.22 -7.28 3.94
CA VAL A 262 -11.13 -7.29 2.78
C VAL A 262 -10.39 -6.91 1.50
N ILE A 263 -9.58 -5.86 1.52
CA ILE A 263 -8.81 -5.41 0.34
C ILE A 263 -7.79 -6.49 -0.06
N ASN A 264 -7.06 -7.05 0.90
CA ASN A 264 -6.09 -8.12 0.63
C ASN A 264 -6.76 -9.36 0.05
N LEU A 265 -7.93 -9.76 0.58
CA LEU A 265 -8.71 -10.87 0.06
C LEU A 265 -9.21 -10.59 -1.35
N ALA A 266 -9.77 -9.41 -1.60
CA ALA A 266 -10.25 -8.98 -2.90
C ALA A 266 -9.13 -8.96 -3.95
N ALA A 267 -7.96 -8.42 -3.61
CA ALA A 267 -6.81 -8.39 -4.48
C ALA A 267 -6.29 -9.81 -4.81
N ASN A 268 -6.23 -10.70 -3.81
CA ASN A 268 -5.86 -12.10 -4.02
C ASN A 268 -6.87 -12.85 -4.91
N LEU A 269 -8.16 -12.64 -4.70
CA LEU A 269 -9.21 -13.24 -5.53
C LEU A 269 -9.17 -12.73 -6.98
N ALA A 270 -8.95 -11.42 -7.17
CA ALA A 270 -8.77 -10.83 -8.49
C ALA A 270 -7.53 -11.43 -9.20
N GLY A 271 -6.41 -11.58 -8.50
CA GLY A 271 -5.21 -12.22 -9.02
C GLY A 271 -5.45 -13.67 -9.45
N ARG A 272 -6.15 -14.47 -8.61
CA ARG A 272 -6.51 -15.86 -8.97
C ARG A 272 -7.38 -15.95 -10.22
N ARG A 273 -8.42 -15.10 -10.34
CA ARG A 273 -9.28 -15.07 -11.53
C ARG A 273 -8.54 -14.65 -12.79
N LEU A 274 -7.59 -13.72 -12.70
CA LEU A 274 -6.74 -13.33 -13.83
C LEU A 274 -5.85 -14.49 -14.30
N ARG A 275 -5.38 -15.32 -13.37
CA ARG A 275 -4.57 -16.52 -13.66
C ARG A 275 -5.40 -17.64 -14.30
N GLU A 276 -6.60 -17.89 -13.81
CA GLU A 276 -7.48 -18.98 -14.32
C GLU A 276 -7.98 -18.70 -15.75
N ARG A 277 -8.21 -17.45 -16.11
CA ARG A 277 -8.61 -17.07 -17.48
C ARG A 277 -7.50 -17.26 -18.53
N ARG A 278 -6.30 -17.64 -18.12
CA ARG A 278 -5.12 -17.78 -18.98
C ARG A 278 -4.59 -19.21 -19.08
N LYS A 279 -5.20 -20.16 -18.35
CA LYS A 279 -5.08 -21.61 -18.58
C LYS A 279 -6.10 -22.06 -19.60
#